data_1f13881caaafab3fe6daf1ad861a2e3a
#
_entry.id   1f13881caaafab3fe6daf1ad861a2e3a
#
_cell.length_a   1.000
_cell.length_b   1.000
_cell.length_c   1.000
_cell.angle_alpha   90.00
_cell.angle_beta   90.00
_cell.angle_gamma   90.00
#
_symmetry.space_group_name_H-M   'P 1'
#
loop_
_entity.id
_entity.type
_entity.pdbx_description
1 polymer ?
#
loop_
_entity_poly.entity_id
_entity_poly.type
_entity_poly.pdbx_seq_one_letter_code
_entity_poly.pdbx_strand_id
1 'polypeptide(L)'
;MIRFERVSVRYEGAERPTLSGVDLTVPEGELVLLVGPSGVGKSTLLGTVPGLVPHFTGGLLSGRVTVGGRDTRTHKPRELADLVGTVGQDPLAHFVTDTVEDELAYGMESLGLAPDVMRRRVEETLDLLGLAELRDRPIATLSGGQQQRVAIGSVLTPHPKVLVLDEPTSALDPAAAEEVLAVLQRLVHDLGTTVFMAEHRLERVVQYADRVVLLSAPGEPPVIGPPAEIMKVSPVRPPVAELGLLAGWDPLPLSVRDARRAAGGLRERLAGAVPARTRAPEAPGSAAPVPGPALPVAPLPVAPVTAAPLLPVAEQPRPGRFARLLGRGRARGGDRTESVPADGSAVPSAGDPVALVDGLGVRRGRVEALRRVSLTVAPGEAVALMGRNGAGKSTLLGALVGMIEPTAGTVRVGGRAPARTDPRAMVRRVGLVPQEPRDLLYADTVAAECAAADRDAGAPEGTCRALVSELVPGVADDTHPRDLSEGQRLALALALVLTGRPPLLLLDEPTRGLDYAAKARLVGVLRGLAAEGHAIVLATHDVELAAELAHRVVILADGEVVADGPTGRVVVSSPAFAPQTAKILAPQEWLTVSQVRGALEAGA
;
A
#
# COMPACT_ATOMS: atom_id res chain seq x y z
N MET A 1 -21.42 11.99 20.29
CA MET A 1 -22.16 11.03 19.40
C MET A 1 -21.83 9.58 19.75
N ILE A 2 -20.55 9.18 19.88
CA ILE A 2 -20.10 7.85 20.34
C ILE A 2 -19.49 8.01 21.72
N ARG A 3 -19.82 7.13 22.66
CA ARG A 3 -19.28 7.16 24.03
C ARG A 3 -18.81 5.78 24.45
N PHE A 4 -17.59 5.72 24.94
CA PHE A 4 -16.95 4.54 25.52
C PHE A 4 -16.80 4.76 27.02
N GLU A 5 -17.29 3.82 27.83
CA GLU A 5 -17.26 3.88 29.29
C GLU A 5 -16.55 2.61 29.82
N ARG A 6 -15.29 2.74 30.22
CA ARG A 6 -14.42 1.66 30.73
C ARG A 6 -14.44 0.41 29.86
N VAL A 7 -14.36 0.62 28.52
CA VAL A 7 -14.46 -0.48 27.56
C VAL A 7 -13.15 -1.29 27.54
N SER A 8 -13.30 -2.60 27.72
CA SER A 8 -12.19 -3.56 27.55
C SER A 8 -12.67 -4.70 26.66
N VAL A 9 -11.80 -5.18 25.78
CA VAL A 9 -12.08 -6.30 24.87
C VAL A 9 -10.97 -7.32 24.98
N ARG A 10 -11.33 -8.60 25.20
CA ARG A 10 -10.41 -9.72 25.23
C ARG A 10 -10.93 -10.82 24.31
N TYR A 11 -10.11 -11.23 23.36
CA TYR A 11 -10.45 -12.37 22.48
C TYR A 11 -10.14 -13.71 23.18
N GLU A 12 -10.80 -14.76 22.72
CA GLU A 12 -10.60 -16.11 23.22
C GLU A 12 -9.15 -16.56 22.97
N GLY A 13 -8.53 -17.20 23.96
CA GLY A 13 -7.12 -17.61 23.90
C GLY A 13 -6.09 -16.49 24.13
N ALA A 14 -6.49 -15.21 24.14
CA ALA A 14 -5.56 -14.12 24.42
C ALA A 14 -5.26 -13.99 25.92
N GLU A 15 -3.98 -13.97 26.30
CA GLU A 15 -3.55 -13.78 27.70
C GLU A 15 -3.89 -12.38 28.22
N ARG A 16 -3.85 -11.37 27.36
CA ARG A 16 -4.09 -9.97 27.71
C ARG A 16 -5.24 -9.40 26.90
N PRO A 17 -5.99 -8.43 27.45
CA PRO A 17 -7.01 -7.73 26.67
C PRO A 17 -6.37 -6.91 25.55
N THR A 18 -6.99 -6.92 24.38
CA THR A 18 -6.62 -6.07 23.25
C THR A 18 -6.89 -4.60 23.55
N LEU A 19 -8.03 -4.31 24.20
CA LEU A 19 -8.39 -2.98 24.71
C LEU A 19 -8.62 -3.07 26.21
N SER A 20 -8.16 -2.07 26.95
CA SER A 20 -8.33 -2.03 28.42
C SER A 20 -8.75 -0.64 28.90
N GLY A 21 -9.89 -0.57 29.58
CA GLY A 21 -10.35 0.63 30.27
C GLY A 21 -10.52 1.85 29.39
N VAL A 22 -10.97 1.69 28.15
CA VAL A 22 -11.16 2.79 27.20
C VAL A 22 -12.31 3.70 27.68
N ASP A 23 -11.97 4.93 28.03
CA ASP A 23 -12.90 6.01 28.38
C ASP A 23 -12.68 7.18 27.41
N LEU A 24 -13.59 7.36 26.46
CA LEU A 24 -13.51 8.48 25.50
C LEU A 24 -14.89 8.81 24.92
N THR A 25 -15.01 10.01 24.40
CA THR A 25 -16.19 10.46 23.66
C THR A 25 -15.78 11.02 22.31
N VAL A 26 -16.43 10.53 21.24
CA VAL A 26 -16.35 11.11 19.90
C VAL A 26 -17.52 12.07 19.75
N PRO A 27 -17.26 13.37 19.57
CA PRO A 27 -18.31 14.39 19.38
C PRO A 27 -19.10 14.16 18.10
N GLU A 28 -20.23 14.81 17.99
CA GLU A 28 -21.06 14.81 16.78
C GLU A 28 -20.49 15.76 15.74
N GLY A 29 -20.52 15.36 14.46
CA GLY A 29 -20.09 16.19 13.34
C GLY A 29 -18.58 16.45 13.26
N GLU A 30 -17.75 15.62 13.89
CA GLU A 30 -16.30 15.72 13.81
C GLU A 30 -15.69 14.54 13.02
N LEU A 31 -14.58 14.79 12.33
CA LEU A 31 -13.68 13.76 11.82
C LEU A 31 -12.65 13.43 12.91
N VAL A 32 -12.81 12.25 13.51
CA VAL A 32 -11.90 11.75 14.55
C VAL A 32 -11.01 10.65 13.98
N LEU A 33 -9.70 10.89 14.01
CA LEU A 33 -8.69 9.98 13.49
C LEU A 33 -8.12 9.11 14.60
N LEU A 34 -8.23 7.79 14.45
CA LEU A 34 -7.64 6.80 15.35
C LEU A 34 -6.23 6.42 14.86
N VAL A 35 -5.22 6.67 15.67
CA VAL A 35 -3.81 6.41 15.35
C VAL A 35 -3.16 5.48 16.35
N GLY A 36 -2.12 4.80 15.93
CA GLY A 36 -1.32 3.90 16.77
C GLY A 36 -0.61 2.83 15.95
N PRO A 37 0.35 2.11 16.52
CA PRO A 37 1.05 1.01 15.88
C PRO A 37 0.11 -0.09 15.35
N SER A 38 0.61 -0.93 14.44
CA SER A 38 -0.14 -2.11 14.00
C SER A 38 -0.33 -3.09 15.16
N GLY A 39 -1.51 -3.74 15.20
CA GLY A 39 -1.84 -4.71 16.25
C GLY A 39 -2.24 -4.12 17.62
N VAL A 40 -2.30 -2.80 17.77
CA VAL A 40 -2.67 -2.15 19.04
C VAL A 40 -4.17 -2.20 19.36
N GLY A 41 -5.01 -2.67 18.42
CA GLY A 41 -6.46 -2.81 18.63
C GLY A 41 -7.31 -1.73 17.97
N LYS A 42 -6.80 -1.00 16.94
CA LYS A 42 -7.56 0.02 16.20
C LYS A 42 -8.84 -0.54 15.59
N SER A 43 -8.75 -1.60 14.78
CA SER A 43 -9.90 -2.26 14.15
C SER A 43 -10.86 -2.86 15.19
N THR A 44 -10.34 -3.33 16.33
CA THR A 44 -11.15 -3.80 17.46
C THR A 44 -11.97 -2.63 18.04
N LEU A 45 -11.35 -1.47 18.28
CA LEU A 45 -12.04 -0.30 18.81
C LEU A 45 -13.10 0.21 17.81
N LEU A 46 -12.75 0.34 16.53
CA LEU A 46 -13.70 0.68 15.47
C LEU A 46 -14.87 -0.31 15.41
N GLY A 47 -14.59 -1.62 15.45
CA GLY A 47 -15.60 -2.68 15.39
C GLY A 47 -16.59 -2.71 16.55
N THR A 48 -16.26 -2.09 17.70
CA THR A 48 -17.20 -1.98 18.83
C THR A 48 -18.33 -0.98 18.57
N VAL A 49 -18.13 -0.01 17.66
CA VAL A 49 -19.09 1.06 17.36
C VAL A 49 -20.32 0.53 16.60
N PRO A 50 -20.18 -0.26 15.50
CA PRO A 50 -21.29 -0.93 14.84
C PRO A 50 -21.76 -2.19 15.59
N GLY A 51 -21.13 -2.58 16.71
CA GLY A 51 -21.41 -3.80 17.44
C GLY A 51 -20.89 -5.08 16.79
N LEU A 52 -19.99 -4.99 15.78
CA LEU A 52 -19.35 -6.16 15.20
C LEU A 52 -18.50 -6.90 16.24
N VAL A 53 -17.90 -6.17 17.16
CA VAL A 53 -17.31 -6.70 18.39
C VAL A 53 -18.31 -6.44 19.53
N PRO A 54 -18.79 -7.45 20.23
CA PRO A 54 -18.45 -8.88 20.18
C PRO A 54 -19.34 -9.74 19.26
N HIS A 55 -20.42 -9.19 18.68
CA HIS A 55 -21.50 -9.99 18.10
C HIS A 55 -21.11 -10.81 16.87
N PHE A 56 -20.12 -10.36 16.10
CA PHE A 56 -19.69 -11.01 14.86
C PHE A 56 -18.27 -11.59 14.94
N THR A 57 -17.33 -10.81 15.46
CA THR A 57 -15.92 -11.22 15.55
C THR A 57 -15.60 -11.99 16.83
N GLY A 58 -16.58 -12.13 17.72
CA GLY A 58 -16.39 -12.71 19.05
C GLY A 58 -15.64 -11.79 19.99
N GLY A 59 -15.17 -12.37 21.09
CA GLY A 59 -14.49 -11.66 22.17
C GLY A 59 -15.43 -11.31 23.35
N LEU A 60 -14.83 -11.05 24.49
CA LEU A 60 -15.53 -10.60 25.70
C LEU A 60 -15.38 -9.08 25.83
N LEU A 61 -16.50 -8.36 25.61
CA LEU A 61 -16.57 -6.91 25.80
C LEU A 61 -17.09 -6.63 27.20
N SER A 62 -16.32 -5.92 28.00
CA SER A 62 -16.73 -5.32 29.28
C SER A 62 -16.75 -3.80 29.17
N GLY A 63 -17.48 -3.13 30.07
CA GLY A 63 -17.78 -1.70 29.95
C GLY A 63 -18.98 -1.45 29.04
N ARG A 64 -19.11 -0.26 28.49
CA ARG A 64 -20.26 0.15 27.68
C ARG A 64 -19.83 0.99 26.47
N VAL A 65 -20.37 0.68 25.30
CA VAL A 65 -20.29 1.52 24.11
C VAL A 65 -21.68 1.97 23.74
N THR A 66 -21.89 3.28 23.59
CA THR A 66 -23.17 3.84 23.14
C THR A 66 -22.96 4.70 21.90
N VAL A 67 -23.87 4.55 20.94
CA VAL A 67 -23.87 5.33 19.69
C VAL A 67 -25.25 5.92 19.52
N GLY A 68 -25.36 7.24 19.48
CA GLY A 68 -26.67 7.93 19.43
C GLY A 68 -27.61 7.51 20.55
N GLY A 69 -27.10 7.14 21.73
CA GLY A 69 -27.86 6.65 22.87
C GLY A 69 -28.19 5.16 22.88
N ARG A 70 -27.87 4.40 21.81
CA ARG A 70 -28.08 2.94 21.75
C ARG A 70 -26.82 2.21 22.27
N ASP A 71 -26.99 1.24 23.19
CA ASP A 71 -25.92 0.41 23.72
C ASP A 71 -25.64 -0.73 22.74
N THR A 72 -24.38 -0.84 22.25
CA THR A 72 -23.99 -1.82 21.22
C THR A 72 -23.99 -3.28 21.72
N ARG A 73 -24.04 -3.52 23.05
CA ARG A 73 -24.17 -4.88 23.60
C ARG A 73 -25.60 -5.40 23.52
N THR A 74 -26.58 -4.51 23.55
CA THR A 74 -28.00 -4.85 23.54
C THR A 74 -28.65 -4.70 22.17
N HIS A 75 -28.01 -3.94 21.28
CA HIS A 75 -28.44 -3.75 19.89
C HIS A 75 -27.45 -4.49 18.96
N LYS A 76 -27.99 -5.41 18.17
CA LYS A 76 -27.19 -6.14 17.16
C LYS A 76 -26.78 -5.19 16.02
N PRO A 77 -25.72 -5.51 15.24
CA PRO A 77 -25.29 -4.66 14.14
C PRO A 77 -26.40 -4.22 13.17
N ARG A 78 -27.33 -5.12 12.83
CA ARG A 78 -28.49 -4.80 11.98
C ARG A 78 -29.44 -3.74 12.58
N GLU A 79 -29.48 -3.64 13.91
CA GLU A 79 -30.33 -2.69 14.64
C GLU A 79 -29.62 -1.33 14.81
N LEU A 80 -28.36 -1.25 14.42
CA LEU A 80 -27.54 -0.04 14.39
C LEU A 80 -27.29 0.46 12.96
N ALA A 81 -27.67 -0.31 11.93
CA ALA A 81 -27.37 -0.02 10.53
C ALA A 81 -28.03 1.27 9.99
N ASP A 82 -29.10 1.74 10.62
CA ASP A 82 -29.72 3.05 10.35
C ASP A 82 -28.93 4.22 10.93
N LEU A 83 -28.04 3.95 11.88
CA LEU A 83 -27.30 4.95 12.64
C LEU A 83 -25.80 4.95 12.28
N VAL A 84 -25.22 3.76 12.00
CA VAL A 84 -23.80 3.55 11.78
C VAL A 84 -23.55 2.87 10.45
N GLY A 85 -22.87 3.55 9.54
CA GLY A 85 -22.30 2.96 8.33
C GLY A 85 -20.86 2.53 8.60
N THR A 86 -20.46 1.34 8.11
CA THR A 86 -19.12 0.80 8.36
C THR A 86 -18.48 0.31 7.07
N VAL A 87 -17.25 0.76 6.79
CA VAL A 87 -16.42 0.26 5.68
C VAL A 87 -15.12 -0.27 6.27
N GLY A 88 -14.82 -1.54 5.99
CA GLY A 88 -13.57 -2.19 6.41
C GLY A 88 -12.43 -1.98 5.43
N GLN A 89 -11.28 -2.63 5.70
CA GLN A 89 -10.05 -2.50 4.93
C GLN A 89 -10.17 -3.02 3.48
N ASP A 90 -10.96 -4.08 3.27
CA ASP A 90 -11.22 -4.65 1.94
C ASP A 90 -12.67 -4.35 1.52
N PRO A 91 -12.88 -3.38 0.62
CA PRO A 91 -14.23 -3.05 0.15
C PRO A 91 -14.91 -4.22 -0.58
N LEU A 92 -14.14 -5.07 -1.29
CA LEU A 92 -14.70 -6.21 -2.02
C LEU A 92 -15.35 -7.24 -1.11
N ALA A 93 -14.85 -7.39 0.12
CA ALA A 93 -15.42 -8.33 1.10
C ALA A 93 -16.80 -7.91 1.63
N HIS A 94 -17.23 -6.68 1.37
CA HIS A 94 -18.47 -6.11 1.87
C HIS A 94 -19.57 -6.00 0.82
N PHE A 95 -19.26 -6.11 -0.47
CA PHE A 95 -20.26 -6.04 -1.53
C PHE A 95 -21.16 -7.28 -1.55
N VAL A 96 -22.45 -7.04 -1.67
CA VAL A 96 -23.50 -8.07 -1.70
C VAL A 96 -24.04 -8.25 -3.11
N THR A 97 -24.03 -7.18 -3.91
CA THR A 97 -24.58 -7.15 -5.26
C THR A 97 -23.47 -7.02 -6.32
N ASP A 98 -23.82 -7.20 -7.59
CA ASP A 98 -22.86 -7.20 -8.69
C ASP A 98 -22.70 -5.82 -9.36
N THR A 99 -23.68 -4.91 -9.25
CA THR A 99 -23.68 -3.60 -9.92
C THR A 99 -23.63 -2.46 -8.93
N VAL A 100 -23.18 -1.29 -9.39
CA VAL A 100 -23.05 -0.09 -8.54
C VAL A 100 -24.43 0.36 -8.01
N GLU A 101 -25.44 0.45 -8.87
CA GLU A 101 -26.77 0.92 -8.48
C GLU A 101 -27.42 -0.02 -7.44
N ASP A 102 -27.36 -1.33 -7.69
CA ASP A 102 -27.93 -2.33 -6.78
C ASP A 102 -27.23 -2.28 -5.41
N GLU A 103 -25.90 -2.12 -5.39
CA GLU A 103 -25.15 -2.02 -4.15
C GLU A 103 -25.51 -0.77 -3.34
N LEU A 104 -25.68 0.37 -4.02
CA LEU A 104 -26.11 1.60 -3.36
C LEU A 104 -27.55 1.49 -2.81
N ALA A 105 -28.42 0.71 -3.43
CA ALA A 105 -29.80 0.50 -2.99
C ALA A 105 -29.92 -0.52 -1.86
N TYR A 106 -29.07 -1.52 -1.81
CA TYR A 106 -29.19 -2.70 -0.95
C TYR A 106 -29.36 -2.40 0.53
N GLY A 107 -28.57 -1.47 1.08
CA GLY A 107 -28.68 -1.08 2.49
C GLY A 107 -30.05 -0.48 2.84
N MET A 108 -30.62 0.30 1.95
CA MET A 108 -31.94 0.91 2.11
C MET A 108 -33.07 -0.10 1.96
N GLU A 109 -32.93 -1.06 1.02
CA GLU A 109 -33.88 -2.16 0.88
C GLU A 109 -33.95 -3.00 2.15
N SER A 110 -32.78 -3.32 2.72
CA SER A 110 -32.67 -4.07 3.99
C SER A 110 -33.33 -3.35 5.17
N LEU A 111 -33.38 -2.01 5.14
CA LEU A 111 -34.05 -1.17 6.14
C LEU A 111 -35.54 -0.91 5.81
N GLY A 112 -36.03 -1.37 4.66
CA GLY A 112 -37.42 -1.24 4.25
C GLY A 112 -37.82 0.20 3.86
N LEU A 113 -36.91 0.98 3.30
CA LEU A 113 -37.24 2.35 2.83
C LEU A 113 -38.17 2.31 1.61
N ALA A 114 -38.96 3.36 1.44
CA ALA A 114 -39.86 3.48 0.29
C ALA A 114 -39.08 3.66 -1.01
N PRO A 115 -39.54 3.06 -2.16
CA PRO A 115 -38.81 3.08 -3.42
C PRO A 115 -38.45 4.47 -3.98
N ASP A 116 -39.34 5.45 -3.77
CA ASP A 116 -39.13 6.85 -4.19
C ASP A 116 -38.02 7.52 -3.36
N VAL A 117 -37.93 7.21 -2.08
CA VAL A 117 -36.83 7.66 -1.21
C VAL A 117 -35.51 7.02 -1.64
N MET A 118 -35.52 5.70 -1.87
CA MET A 118 -34.33 4.98 -2.31
C MET A 118 -33.78 5.55 -3.61
N ARG A 119 -34.63 5.70 -4.64
CA ARG A 119 -34.23 6.25 -5.93
C ARG A 119 -33.56 7.62 -5.77
N ARG A 120 -34.17 8.53 -5.03
CA ARG A 120 -33.62 9.87 -4.81
C ARG A 120 -32.25 9.81 -4.13
N ARG A 121 -32.10 9.01 -3.08
CA ARG A 121 -30.83 8.89 -2.34
C ARG A 121 -29.73 8.21 -3.14
N VAL A 122 -30.06 7.26 -4.01
CA VAL A 122 -29.11 6.67 -4.95
C VAL A 122 -28.58 7.73 -5.92
N GLU A 123 -29.48 8.56 -6.53
CA GLU A 123 -29.07 9.66 -7.41
C GLU A 123 -28.16 10.66 -6.66
N GLU A 124 -28.57 11.13 -5.49
CA GLU A 124 -27.78 12.04 -4.67
C GLU A 124 -26.40 11.48 -4.34
N THR A 125 -26.31 10.18 -4.05
CA THR A 125 -25.04 9.51 -3.71
C THR A 125 -24.17 9.30 -4.94
N LEU A 126 -24.75 8.94 -6.09
CA LEU A 126 -24.03 8.83 -7.36
C LEU A 126 -23.35 10.15 -7.75
N ASP A 127 -24.10 11.26 -7.59
CA ASP A 127 -23.58 12.60 -7.89
C ASP A 127 -22.51 13.03 -6.86
N LEU A 128 -22.78 12.83 -5.57
CA LEU A 128 -21.85 13.21 -4.48
C LEU A 128 -20.48 12.53 -4.62
N LEU A 129 -20.49 11.24 -5.01
CA LEU A 129 -19.28 10.41 -5.12
C LEU A 129 -18.70 10.37 -6.53
N GLY A 130 -19.30 11.04 -7.52
CA GLY A 130 -18.88 11.00 -8.92
C GLY A 130 -18.95 9.60 -9.52
N LEU A 131 -20.04 8.88 -9.24
CA LEU A 131 -20.28 7.50 -9.69
C LEU A 131 -21.37 7.41 -10.78
N ALA A 132 -21.98 8.52 -11.19
CA ALA A 132 -23.14 8.55 -12.10
C ALA A 132 -22.92 7.77 -13.41
N GLU A 133 -21.73 7.91 -14.03
CA GLU A 133 -21.39 7.19 -15.27
C GLU A 133 -21.05 5.70 -15.04
N LEU A 134 -20.95 5.29 -13.80
CA LEU A 134 -20.60 3.91 -13.41
C LEU A 134 -21.81 3.11 -12.93
N ARG A 135 -22.99 3.71 -12.91
CA ARG A 135 -24.25 3.18 -12.36
C ARG A 135 -24.49 1.71 -12.70
N ASP A 136 -24.49 1.37 -13.98
CA ASP A 136 -24.81 0.03 -14.48
C ASP A 136 -23.56 -0.89 -14.59
N ARG A 137 -22.40 -0.43 -14.12
CA ARG A 137 -21.16 -1.21 -14.27
C ARG A 137 -21.06 -2.29 -13.21
N PRO A 138 -20.58 -3.49 -13.61
CA PRO A 138 -20.20 -4.51 -12.64
C PRO A 138 -19.07 -4.01 -11.73
N ILE A 139 -19.24 -4.16 -10.41
CA ILE A 139 -18.28 -3.69 -9.39
C ILE A 139 -16.89 -4.30 -9.59
N ALA A 140 -16.82 -5.58 -10.01
CA ALA A 140 -15.57 -6.26 -10.30
C ALA A 140 -14.74 -5.62 -11.44
N THR A 141 -15.35 -4.75 -12.28
CA THR A 141 -14.67 -4.05 -13.38
C THR A 141 -14.16 -2.68 -13.00
N LEU A 142 -14.44 -2.22 -11.79
CA LEU A 142 -14.06 -0.91 -11.28
C LEU A 142 -12.61 -0.87 -10.80
N SER A 143 -12.00 0.30 -10.85
CA SER A 143 -10.70 0.53 -10.17
C SER A 143 -10.88 0.50 -8.65
N GLY A 144 -9.80 0.23 -7.90
CA GLY A 144 -9.84 0.21 -6.43
C GLY A 144 -10.42 1.51 -5.81
N GLY A 145 -10.09 2.69 -6.37
CA GLY A 145 -10.67 3.95 -5.93
C GLY A 145 -12.16 4.09 -6.23
N GLN A 146 -12.63 3.56 -7.36
CA GLN A 146 -14.05 3.51 -7.67
C GLN A 146 -14.79 2.54 -6.74
N GLN A 147 -14.22 1.34 -6.50
CA GLN A 147 -14.77 0.37 -5.56
C GLN A 147 -14.87 0.97 -4.15
N GLN A 148 -13.84 1.67 -3.68
CA GLN A 148 -13.87 2.33 -2.36
C GLN A 148 -14.98 3.39 -2.28
N ARG A 149 -15.18 4.17 -3.33
CA ARG A 149 -16.29 5.15 -3.37
C ARG A 149 -17.66 4.47 -3.38
N VAL A 150 -17.80 3.34 -4.08
CA VAL A 150 -19.03 2.53 -4.04
C VAL A 150 -19.26 1.99 -2.62
N ALA A 151 -18.25 1.46 -1.95
CA ALA A 151 -18.35 0.96 -0.58
C ALA A 151 -18.73 2.07 0.42
N ILE A 152 -18.17 3.28 0.28
CA ILE A 152 -18.61 4.43 1.08
C ILE A 152 -20.04 4.81 0.73
N GLY A 153 -20.42 4.80 -0.56
CA GLY A 153 -21.77 5.10 -1.02
C GLY A 153 -22.82 4.15 -0.50
N SER A 154 -22.56 2.84 -0.51
CA SER A 154 -23.51 1.81 -0.07
C SER A 154 -23.88 1.97 1.42
N VAL A 155 -22.93 2.39 2.24
CA VAL A 155 -23.19 2.67 3.67
C VAL A 155 -23.69 4.09 3.93
N LEU A 156 -23.57 5.00 2.96
CA LEU A 156 -24.02 6.40 3.07
C LEU A 156 -25.49 6.59 2.68
N THR A 157 -26.00 5.82 1.71
CA THR A 157 -27.38 5.93 1.20
C THR A 157 -28.46 5.81 2.26
N PRO A 158 -28.33 5.02 3.36
CA PRO A 158 -29.26 5.04 4.49
C PRO A 158 -29.26 6.36 5.29
N HIS A 159 -28.30 7.27 5.05
CA HIS A 159 -28.06 8.50 5.80
C HIS A 159 -27.70 8.23 7.28
N PRO A 160 -26.66 7.44 7.55
CA PRO A 160 -26.22 7.20 8.91
C PRO A 160 -25.68 8.50 9.54
N LYS A 161 -25.76 8.61 10.85
CA LYS A 161 -25.16 9.73 11.60
C LYS A 161 -23.67 9.54 11.86
N VAL A 162 -23.21 8.30 11.80
CA VAL A 162 -21.81 7.90 12.06
C VAL A 162 -21.29 7.06 10.92
N LEU A 163 -20.11 7.39 10.43
CA LEU A 163 -19.32 6.55 9.53
C LEU A 163 -18.09 6.03 10.28
N VAL A 164 -17.91 4.71 10.28
CA VAL A 164 -16.74 4.01 10.81
C VAL A 164 -15.95 3.47 9.65
N LEU A 165 -14.70 3.93 9.51
CA LEU A 165 -13.87 3.61 8.35
C LEU A 165 -12.52 3.04 8.81
N ASP A 166 -12.21 1.82 8.40
CA ASP A 166 -10.93 1.18 8.71
C ASP A 166 -10.04 1.19 7.47
N GLU A 167 -9.06 2.10 7.45
CA GLU A 167 -8.09 2.33 6.38
C GLU A 167 -8.69 2.59 4.99
N PRO A 168 -9.63 3.55 4.85
CA PRO A 168 -10.35 3.78 3.59
C PRO A 168 -9.47 4.24 2.43
N THR A 169 -8.19 4.63 2.66
CA THR A 169 -7.29 5.08 1.60
C THR A 169 -6.09 4.17 1.36
N SER A 170 -5.97 3.04 2.08
CA SER A 170 -4.77 2.20 2.08
C SER A 170 -4.42 1.59 0.71
N ALA A 171 -5.43 1.16 -0.05
CA ALA A 171 -5.28 0.52 -1.37
C ALA A 171 -5.31 1.52 -2.55
N LEU A 172 -5.42 2.83 -2.27
CA LEU A 172 -5.62 3.86 -3.28
C LEU A 172 -4.32 4.54 -3.68
N ASP A 173 -4.22 4.89 -4.96
CA ASP A 173 -3.19 5.83 -5.40
C ASP A 173 -3.44 7.24 -4.80
N PRO A 174 -2.45 8.15 -4.83
CA PRO A 174 -2.58 9.46 -4.19
C PRO A 174 -3.79 10.27 -4.66
N ALA A 175 -4.12 10.23 -5.95
CA ALA A 175 -5.23 11.00 -6.50
C ALA A 175 -6.59 10.46 -6.03
N ALA A 176 -6.77 9.13 -6.11
CA ALA A 176 -8.00 8.49 -5.63
C ALA A 176 -8.18 8.66 -4.11
N ALA A 177 -7.10 8.64 -3.32
CA ALA A 177 -7.17 8.90 -1.88
C ALA A 177 -7.60 10.34 -1.57
N GLU A 178 -7.09 11.35 -2.30
CA GLU A 178 -7.52 12.74 -2.17
C GLU A 178 -9.00 12.93 -2.50
N GLU A 179 -9.51 12.25 -3.54
CA GLU A 179 -10.94 12.27 -3.88
C GLU A 179 -11.81 11.71 -2.74
N VAL A 180 -11.43 10.57 -2.15
CA VAL A 180 -12.15 9.98 -1.01
C VAL A 180 -12.12 10.92 0.19
N LEU A 181 -10.96 11.48 0.54
CA LEU A 181 -10.84 12.40 1.67
C LEU A 181 -11.64 13.69 1.46
N ALA A 182 -11.69 14.22 0.24
CA ALA A 182 -12.53 15.39 -0.08
C ALA A 182 -14.02 15.10 0.09
N VAL A 183 -14.47 13.87 -0.23
CA VAL A 183 -15.83 13.43 0.05
C VAL A 183 -16.09 13.38 1.55
N LEU A 184 -15.20 12.73 2.33
CA LEU A 184 -15.35 12.63 3.78
C LEU A 184 -15.42 14.02 4.44
N GLN A 185 -14.60 14.97 4.00
CA GLN A 185 -14.68 16.36 4.47
C GLN A 185 -16.04 17.00 4.19
N ARG A 186 -16.59 16.82 2.99
CA ARG A 186 -17.96 17.33 2.68
C ARG A 186 -19.02 16.69 3.56
N LEU A 187 -18.92 15.37 3.83
CA LEU A 187 -19.86 14.69 4.73
C LEU A 187 -19.82 15.26 6.15
N VAL A 188 -18.64 15.60 6.66
CA VAL A 188 -18.47 16.19 7.99
C VAL A 188 -18.96 17.64 7.99
N HIS A 189 -18.47 18.48 7.08
CA HIS A 189 -18.71 19.93 7.12
C HIS A 189 -20.10 20.34 6.62
N ASP A 190 -20.61 19.66 5.58
CA ASP A 190 -21.88 20.05 4.95
C ASP A 190 -23.06 19.27 5.52
N LEU A 191 -22.87 18.00 5.88
CA LEU A 191 -23.95 17.13 6.36
C LEU A 191 -23.90 16.85 7.87
N GLY A 192 -22.84 17.27 8.57
CA GLY A 192 -22.69 17.05 10.01
C GLY A 192 -22.50 15.57 10.38
N THR A 193 -22.08 14.73 9.43
CA THR A 193 -21.84 13.31 9.67
C THR A 193 -20.61 13.15 10.56
N THR A 194 -20.71 12.33 11.61
CA THR A 194 -19.55 12.00 12.45
C THR A 194 -18.72 10.92 11.76
N VAL A 195 -17.44 11.17 11.57
CA VAL A 195 -16.51 10.19 10.97
C VAL A 195 -15.50 9.73 12.01
N PHE A 196 -15.45 8.42 12.27
CA PHE A 196 -14.44 7.80 13.13
C PHE A 196 -13.63 6.83 12.29
N MET A 197 -12.36 7.17 11.98
CA MET A 197 -11.56 6.42 11.03
C MET A 197 -10.16 6.09 11.56
N ALA A 198 -9.62 4.94 11.15
CA ALA A 198 -8.20 4.62 11.29
C ALA A 198 -7.50 4.77 9.95
N GLU A 199 -6.26 5.24 9.97
CA GLU A 199 -5.38 5.32 8.80
C GLU A 199 -3.93 5.05 9.17
N HIS A 200 -3.18 4.41 8.25
CA HIS A 200 -1.75 4.23 8.38
C HIS A 200 -0.96 5.36 7.73
N ARG A 201 -1.46 5.93 6.65
CA ARG A 201 -0.81 7.04 5.93
C ARG A 201 -1.25 8.39 6.47
N LEU A 202 -0.75 8.73 7.64
CA LEU A 202 -1.13 9.95 8.37
C LEU A 202 -0.80 11.23 7.60
N GLU A 203 0.21 11.21 6.72
CA GLU A 203 0.58 12.33 5.86
C GLU A 203 -0.55 12.83 4.94
N ARG A 204 -1.56 11.98 4.70
CA ARG A 204 -2.71 12.32 3.87
C ARG A 204 -3.85 12.92 4.67
N VAL A 205 -4.07 12.46 5.92
CA VAL A 205 -5.34 12.67 6.65
C VAL A 205 -5.22 13.56 7.88
N VAL A 206 -4.04 13.59 8.55
CA VAL A 206 -3.89 14.24 9.85
C VAL A 206 -4.27 15.73 9.85
N GLN A 207 -4.05 16.41 8.73
CA GLN A 207 -4.39 17.84 8.57
C GLN A 207 -5.90 18.13 8.51
N TYR A 208 -6.72 17.08 8.29
CA TYR A 208 -8.17 17.19 8.13
C TYR A 208 -8.93 16.71 9.37
N ALA A 209 -8.24 16.08 10.31
CA ALA A 209 -8.85 15.58 11.54
C ALA A 209 -9.13 16.74 12.52
N ASP A 210 -10.33 16.74 13.10
CA ASP A 210 -10.69 17.65 14.19
C ASP A 210 -10.06 17.20 15.51
N ARG A 211 -10.01 15.86 15.72
CA ARG A 211 -9.35 15.23 16.86
C ARG A 211 -8.60 13.98 16.45
N VAL A 212 -7.63 13.63 17.28
CA VAL A 212 -6.88 12.37 17.17
C VAL A 212 -7.06 11.59 18.46
N VAL A 213 -7.36 10.29 18.31
CA VAL A 213 -7.33 9.29 19.38
C VAL A 213 -6.08 8.46 19.18
N LEU A 214 -5.19 8.47 20.16
CA LEU A 214 -3.95 7.68 20.16
C LEU A 214 -4.11 6.43 21.00
N LEU A 215 -3.86 5.27 20.40
CA LEU A 215 -3.59 4.01 21.08
C LEU A 215 -2.09 3.76 21.04
N SER A 216 -1.38 3.95 22.16
CA SER A 216 0.09 3.86 22.19
C SER A 216 0.59 2.43 22.21
N ALA A 217 -0.04 1.57 23.02
CA ALA A 217 0.31 0.15 23.15
C ALA A 217 -0.93 -0.70 23.49
N PRO A 218 -0.89 -2.03 23.28
CA PRO A 218 -1.98 -2.92 23.64
C PRO A 218 -2.29 -2.84 25.14
N GLY A 219 -3.56 -2.61 25.47
CA GLY A 219 -4.02 -2.53 26.85
C GLY A 219 -3.75 -1.20 27.58
N GLU A 220 -3.12 -0.23 26.93
CA GLU A 220 -3.01 1.12 27.48
C GLU A 220 -4.28 1.94 27.18
N PRO A 221 -4.67 2.86 28.10
CA PRO A 221 -5.81 3.74 27.85
C PRO A 221 -5.50 4.71 26.70
N PRO A 222 -6.50 5.01 25.82
CA PRO A 222 -6.32 5.95 24.73
C PRO A 222 -6.17 7.38 25.24
N VAL A 223 -5.44 8.18 24.46
CA VAL A 223 -5.34 9.63 24.65
C VAL A 223 -6.07 10.33 23.50
N ILE A 224 -6.96 11.28 23.81
CA ILE A 224 -7.69 12.07 22.81
C ILE A 224 -7.32 13.53 22.91
N GLY A 225 -7.13 14.22 21.80
CA GLY A 225 -6.83 15.64 21.80
C GLY A 225 -6.71 16.25 20.40
N PRO A 226 -6.36 17.54 20.35
CA PRO A 226 -6.06 18.21 19.09
C PRO A 226 -4.93 17.50 18.33
N PRO A 227 -5.00 17.41 16.99
CA PRO A 227 -4.02 16.65 16.19
C PRO A 227 -2.56 17.08 16.44
N ALA A 228 -2.27 18.40 16.53
CA ALA A 228 -0.92 18.89 16.75
C ALA A 228 -0.34 18.43 18.11
N GLU A 229 -1.15 18.39 19.16
CA GLU A 229 -0.70 17.97 20.51
C GLU A 229 -0.49 16.46 20.56
N ILE A 230 -1.39 15.69 19.96
CA ILE A 230 -1.25 14.23 19.92
C ILE A 230 -0.05 13.81 19.09
N MET A 231 0.22 14.49 17.97
CA MET A 231 1.40 14.18 17.13
C MET A 231 2.74 14.47 17.84
N LYS A 232 2.77 15.32 18.87
CA LYS A 232 3.98 15.53 19.68
C LYS A 232 4.35 14.27 20.48
N VAL A 233 3.36 13.51 20.95
CA VAL A 233 3.56 12.33 21.84
C VAL A 233 3.37 10.99 21.11
N SER A 234 2.76 10.99 19.93
CA SER A 234 2.50 9.77 19.15
C SER A 234 3.79 9.05 18.75
N PRO A 235 3.89 7.71 18.90
CA PRO A 235 5.00 6.93 18.35
C PRO A 235 4.96 6.82 16.83
N VAL A 236 3.80 7.06 16.22
CA VAL A 236 3.58 7.05 14.76
C VAL A 236 3.27 8.46 14.27
N ARG A 237 4.11 9.00 13.37
CA ARG A 237 4.04 10.40 12.91
C ARG A 237 4.27 10.51 11.42
N PRO A 238 3.54 11.41 10.73
CA PRO A 238 3.86 11.72 9.34
C PRO A 238 5.17 12.54 9.25
N PRO A 239 5.86 12.53 8.08
CA PRO A 239 7.13 13.24 7.90
C PRO A 239 7.07 14.74 8.25
N VAL A 240 5.93 15.40 7.99
CA VAL A 240 5.74 16.82 8.33
C VAL A 240 5.82 17.06 9.83
N ALA A 241 5.20 16.21 10.63
CA ALA A 241 5.22 16.33 12.09
C ALA A 241 6.60 15.93 12.65
N GLU A 242 7.21 14.87 12.14
CA GLU A 242 8.55 14.45 12.53
C GLU A 242 9.60 15.54 12.24
N LEU A 243 9.53 16.16 11.06
CA LEU A 243 10.38 17.28 10.70
C LEU A 243 10.15 18.50 11.61
N GLY A 244 8.88 18.77 11.96
CA GLY A 244 8.51 19.87 12.87
C GLY A 244 9.09 19.68 14.27
N LEU A 245 9.05 18.46 14.81
CA LEU A 245 9.67 18.14 16.10
C LEU A 245 11.19 18.26 16.05
N LEU A 246 11.82 17.77 14.98
CA LEU A 246 13.26 17.88 14.77
C LEU A 246 13.71 19.34 14.67
N ALA A 247 12.89 20.20 14.07
CA ALA A 247 13.16 21.63 13.92
C ALA A 247 12.76 22.45 15.16
N GLY A 248 12.01 21.89 16.10
CA GLY A 248 11.50 22.56 17.30
C GLY A 248 10.37 23.55 17.01
N TRP A 249 9.51 23.27 16.01
CA TRP A 249 8.41 24.17 15.67
C TRP A 249 7.24 24.06 16.65
N ASP A 250 6.75 25.20 17.12
CA ASP A 250 5.56 25.32 17.94
C ASP A 250 4.70 26.50 17.47
N PRO A 251 3.42 26.33 17.10
CA PRO A 251 2.69 25.05 17.05
C PRO A 251 3.25 24.08 16.01
N LEU A 252 3.09 22.77 16.28
CA LEU A 252 3.52 21.70 15.37
C LEU A 252 2.70 21.75 14.07
N PRO A 253 3.31 21.95 12.88
CA PRO A 253 2.56 21.99 11.65
C PRO A 253 2.11 20.58 11.23
N LEU A 254 0.90 20.48 10.71
CA LEU A 254 0.30 19.22 10.21
C LEU A 254 0.17 19.19 8.69
N SER A 255 0.36 20.35 8.05
CA SER A 255 0.32 20.47 6.58
C SER A 255 1.68 20.88 6.02
N VAL A 256 1.96 20.46 4.78
CA VAL A 256 3.14 20.91 4.03
C VAL A 256 3.17 22.44 3.90
N ARG A 257 2.00 23.06 3.73
CA ARG A 257 1.85 24.52 3.61
C ARG A 257 2.36 25.24 4.86
N ASP A 258 1.93 24.80 6.05
CA ASP A 258 2.26 25.47 7.30
C ASP A 258 3.72 25.18 7.71
N ALA A 259 4.18 23.94 7.51
CA ALA A 259 5.58 23.57 7.69
C ALA A 259 6.52 24.39 6.78
N ARG A 260 6.12 24.61 5.52
CA ARG A 260 6.90 25.44 4.58
C ARG A 260 7.05 26.89 5.03
N ARG A 261 6.02 27.45 5.68
CA ARG A 261 6.06 28.80 6.28
C ARG A 261 7.02 28.87 7.48
N ALA A 262 7.07 27.80 8.29
CA ALA A 262 7.94 27.70 9.46
C ALA A 262 9.40 27.37 9.11
N ALA A 263 9.68 26.88 7.88
CA ALA A 263 10.94 26.26 7.51
C ALA A 263 12.14 27.22 7.34
N GLY A 264 11.97 28.57 7.46
CA GLY A 264 13.02 29.54 7.22
C GLY A 264 14.31 29.27 8.02
N GLY A 265 14.20 29.20 9.34
CA GLY A 265 15.36 28.96 10.23
C GLY A 265 15.97 27.56 10.04
N LEU A 266 15.18 26.55 9.69
CA LEU A 266 15.71 25.22 9.39
C LEU A 266 16.53 25.24 8.08
N ARG A 267 16.05 25.93 7.04
CA ARG A 267 16.80 26.09 5.79
C ARG A 267 18.14 26.81 6.00
N GLU A 268 18.17 27.82 6.88
CA GLU A 268 19.41 28.53 7.27
C GLU A 268 20.38 27.59 7.99
N ARG A 269 19.91 26.79 8.94
CA ARG A 269 20.74 25.78 9.64
C ARG A 269 21.31 24.72 8.70
N LEU A 270 20.59 24.40 7.63
CA LEU A 270 21.01 23.44 6.61
C LEU A 270 21.81 24.10 5.46
N ALA A 271 22.00 25.43 5.50
CA ALA A 271 22.75 26.13 4.48
C ALA A 271 24.23 25.67 4.51
N GLY A 272 24.73 25.17 3.40
CA GLY A 272 26.08 24.62 3.29
C GLY A 272 26.21 23.11 3.56
N ALA A 273 25.21 22.47 4.16
CA ALA A 273 25.16 21.02 4.26
C ALA A 273 24.66 20.42 2.93
N VAL A 274 25.26 19.29 2.54
CA VAL A 274 24.85 18.56 1.33
C VAL A 274 24.09 17.31 1.74
N PRO A 275 22.87 17.07 1.21
CA PRO A 275 22.15 15.85 1.50
C PRO A 275 23.00 14.61 1.17
N ALA A 276 23.08 13.68 2.12
CA ALA A 276 23.72 12.40 1.85
C ALA A 276 22.94 11.73 0.71
N ARG A 277 23.53 11.67 -0.47
CA ARG A 277 22.94 10.99 -1.62
C ARG A 277 23.08 9.49 -1.40
N THR A 278 22.00 8.75 -1.56
CA THR A 278 22.06 7.30 -1.72
C THR A 278 22.80 7.05 -3.04
N ARG A 279 24.11 6.77 -2.97
CA ARG A 279 24.97 6.64 -4.16
C ARG A 279 24.73 5.24 -4.73
N ALA A 280 24.24 5.17 -5.96
CA ALA A 280 24.22 3.92 -6.70
C ALA A 280 25.66 3.39 -6.82
N PRO A 281 25.88 2.07 -6.76
CA PRO A 281 27.18 1.51 -7.10
C PRO A 281 27.58 1.98 -8.50
N GLU A 282 28.77 2.54 -8.64
CA GLU A 282 29.26 3.00 -9.94
C GLU A 282 29.42 1.79 -10.87
N ALA A 283 28.58 1.70 -11.88
CA ALA A 283 28.79 0.74 -12.96
C ALA A 283 30.06 1.15 -13.71
N PRO A 284 31.05 0.27 -13.87
CA PRO A 284 32.24 0.59 -14.65
C PRO A 284 31.83 0.78 -16.13
N GLY A 285 31.88 2.01 -16.63
CA GLY A 285 31.72 2.32 -18.05
C GLY A 285 30.51 3.17 -18.46
N SER A 286 29.77 3.79 -17.54
CA SER A 286 28.69 4.73 -17.91
C SER A 286 29.30 6.07 -18.35
N ALA A 287 29.34 6.31 -19.65
CA ALA A 287 29.53 7.65 -20.20
C ALA A 287 28.36 8.55 -19.75
N ALA A 288 28.67 9.75 -19.27
CA ALA A 288 27.68 10.72 -18.85
C ALA A 288 26.61 10.93 -19.93
N PRO A 289 25.31 10.95 -19.59
CA PRO A 289 24.27 11.23 -20.56
C PRO A 289 24.45 12.66 -21.10
N VAL A 290 24.52 12.77 -22.41
CA VAL A 290 24.52 14.06 -23.12
C VAL A 290 23.21 14.78 -22.79
N PRO A 291 23.23 16.05 -22.30
CA PRO A 291 22.00 16.77 -22.03
C PRO A 291 21.25 16.99 -23.35
N GLY A 292 20.10 16.33 -23.50
CA GLY A 292 19.17 16.62 -24.57
C GLY A 292 18.57 18.04 -24.39
N PRO A 293 18.18 18.72 -25.49
CA PRO A 293 17.64 20.06 -25.40
C PRO A 293 16.36 20.09 -24.55
N ALA A 294 16.30 21.04 -23.61
CA ALA A 294 15.13 21.31 -22.80
C ALA A 294 13.92 21.61 -23.69
N LEU A 295 12.91 20.74 -23.65
CA LEU A 295 11.63 20.99 -24.30
C LEU A 295 10.87 22.06 -23.49
N PRO A 296 10.28 23.10 -24.13
CA PRO A 296 9.46 24.08 -23.44
C PRO A 296 8.17 23.42 -22.95
N VAL A 297 7.86 23.61 -21.68
CA VAL A 297 6.60 23.18 -21.07
C VAL A 297 5.50 24.07 -21.60
N ALA A 298 4.75 23.58 -22.61
CA ALA A 298 3.51 24.20 -23.02
C ALA A 298 2.36 23.70 -22.12
N PRO A 299 1.40 24.56 -21.72
CA PRO A 299 0.23 24.12 -20.97
C PRO A 299 -0.62 23.18 -21.82
N LEU A 300 -1.01 22.04 -21.23
CA LEU A 300 -1.87 21.05 -21.88
C LEU A 300 -3.25 21.67 -22.18
N PRO A 301 -3.75 21.57 -23.41
CA PRO A 301 -5.12 21.96 -23.73
C PRO A 301 -6.11 20.94 -23.14
N VAL A 302 -7.10 21.44 -22.41
CA VAL A 302 -8.26 20.67 -21.99
C VAL A 302 -9.11 20.42 -23.24
N ALA A 303 -9.11 19.18 -23.74
CA ALA A 303 -9.98 18.77 -24.82
C ALA A 303 -11.33 18.26 -24.29
N PRO A 304 -12.46 18.61 -24.91
CA PRO A 304 -13.77 18.10 -24.50
C PRO A 304 -13.90 16.61 -24.85
N VAL A 305 -14.41 15.84 -23.90
CA VAL A 305 -14.70 14.41 -24.05
C VAL A 305 -15.89 14.26 -25.00
N THR A 306 -15.65 13.75 -26.20
CA THR A 306 -16.69 13.26 -27.09
C THR A 306 -16.86 11.76 -26.89
N ALA A 307 -18.08 11.36 -26.59
CA ALA A 307 -18.50 9.97 -26.38
C ALA A 307 -18.34 9.15 -27.67
N ALA A 308 -17.69 7.98 -27.55
CA ALA A 308 -17.66 6.96 -28.61
C ALA A 308 -18.64 5.83 -28.28
N PRO A 309 -19.27 5.21 -29.29
CA PRO A 309 -20.40 4.30 -29.10
C PRO A 309 -19.99 2.91 -28.60
N LEU A 310 -20.88 2.33 -27.80
CA LEU A 310 -20.84 1.00 -27.21
C LEU A 310 -20.81 -0.12 -28.27
N LEU A 311 -19.92 -1.10 -28.08
CA LEU A 311 -19.95 -2.39 -28.76
C LEU A 311 -20.06 -3.53 -27.73
N PRO A 312 -20.64 -4.70 -28.11
CA PRO A 312 -21.26 -5.64 -27.19
C PRO A 312 -20.29 -6.55 -26.44
N VAL A 313 -20.76 -6.96 -25.28
CA VAL A 313 -20.19 -7.87 -24.29
C VAL A 313 -19.78 -9.20 -24.90
N ALA A 314 -18.58 -9.68 -24.61
CA ALA A 314 -18.12 -11.04 -24.82
C ALA A 314 -17.75 -11.69 -23.48
N GLU A 315 -18.17 -12.96 -23.36
CA GLU A 315 -18.17 -13.86 -22.20
C GLU A 315 -16.88 -13.90 -21.36
N GLN A 316 -17.09 -14.11 -20.06
CA GLN A 316 -16.08 -14.26 -19.02
C GLN A 316 -15.23 -15.53 -19.18
N PRO A 317 -13.94 -15.53 -18.91
CA PRO A 317 -13.18 -16.74 -18.62
C PRO A 317 -13.22 -17.07 -17.11
N ARG A 318 -13.56 -18.31 -16.82
CA ARG A 318 -13.67 -18.94 -15.49
C ARG A 318 -12.33 -18.90 -14.73
N PRO A 319 -12.32 -18.70 -13.39
CA PRO A 319 -11.13 -18.81 -12.57
C PRO A 319 -10.72 -20.28 -12.42
N GLY A 320 -9.47 -20.60 -12.67
CA GLY A 320 -8.96 -21.94 -12.38
C GLY A 320 -7.82 -22.43 -13.25
N ARG A 321 -6.67 -21.76 -13.25
CA ARG A 321 -5.46 -22.31 -13.88
C ARG A 321 -4.17 -22.25 -13.06
N PHE A 322 -4.18 -21.65 -11.88
CA PHE A 322 -2.98 -21.58 -11.04
C PHE A 322 -2.62 -22.85 -10.29
N ALA A 323 -3.61 -23.73 -10.03
CA ALA A 323 -3.39 -24.96 -9.26
C ALA A 323 -2.79 -26.14 -10.06
N ARG A 324 -2.49 -25.98 -11.36
CA ARG A 324 -2.00 -27.09 -12.21
C ARG A 324 -0.51 -27.02 -12.59
N LEU A 325 0.23 -26.03 -12.15
CA LEU A 325 1.65 -25.90 -12.54
C LEU A 325 2.62 -26.63 -11.59
N LEU A 326 2.17 -27.14 -10.44
CA LEU A 326 3.03 -27.79 -9.44
C LEU A 326 2.74 -29.28 -9.20
N GLY A 327 2.09 -29.99 -10.11
CA GLY A 327 1.83 -31.39 -9.87
C GLY A 327 1.67 -32.28 -11.08
N ARG A 328 2.62 -33.19 -11.27
CA ARG A 328 2.65 -34.46 -12.02
C ARG A 328 3.37 -34.45 -13.37
N GLY A 329 4.68 -34.70 -13.29
CA GLY A 329 5.40 -35.37 -14.35
C GLY A 329 5.09 -36.85 -14.38
N ARG A 330 4.68 -37.38 -15.53
CA ARG A 330 4.79 -38.81 -15.88
C ARG A 330 5.31 -38.93 -17.31
N ALA A 331 6.41 -39.60 -17.40
CA ALA A 331 7.19 -39.87 -18.59
C ALA A 331 6.40 -40.57 -19.69
N ARG A 332 6.68 -40.21 -20.95
CA ARG A 332 6.74 -41.14 -22.07
C ARG A 332 7.73 -40.63 -23.10
N GLY A 333 8.68 -41.49 -23.42
CA GLY A 333 9.79 -41.22 -24.33
C GLY A 333 9.36 -41.12 -25.79
N GLY A 334 10.22 -40.46 -26.55
CA GLY A 334 10.18 -40.32 -27.99
C GLY A 334 11.43 -39.62 -28.44
N ASP A 335 12.38 -40.39 -28.84
CA ASP A 335 13.69 -40.02 -29.40
C ASP A 335 13.53 -39.13 -30.64
N ARG A 336 14.11 -37.93 -30.60
CA ARG A 336 14.55 -37.17 -31.76
C ARG A 336 15.71 -36.26 -31.37
N THR A 337 16.90 -36.69 -31.70
CA THR A 337 18.11 -35.89 -31.68
C THR A 337 18.02 -34.75 -32.70
N GLU A 338 17.85 -33.52 -32.20
CA GLU A 338 18.24 -32.31 -32.89
C GLU A 338 19.25 -31.58 -32.02
N SER A 339 20.44 -31.42 -32.58
CA SER A 339 21.57 -30.75 -31.98
C SER A 339 21.26 -29.26 -31.77
N VAL A 340 21.07 -28.88 -30.51
CA VAL A 340 21.08 -27.48 -30.06
C VAL A 340 22.53 -27.03 -29.89
N PRO A 341 22.92 -25.86 -30.43
CA PRO A 341 24.27 -25.32 -30.17
C PRO A 341 24.41 -25.04 -28.68
N ALA A 342 25.51 -25.50 -28.10
CA ALA A 342 25.90 -25.24 -26.72
C ALA A 342 26.07 -23.72 -26.53
N ASP A 343 25.11 -23.11 -25.85
CA ASP A 343 25.20 -21.73 -25.43
C ASP A 343 26.19 -21.66 -24.25
N GLY A 344 27.32 -20.98 -24.50
CA GLY A 344 28.42 -20.89 -23.55
C GLY A 344 27.96 -20.31 -22.23
N SER A 345 28.15 -21.05 -21.15
CA SER A 345 28.06 -20.59 -19.76
C SER A 345 29.12 -19.50 -19.51
N ALA A 346 28.87 -18.28 -19.94
CA ALA A 346 29.61 -17.14 -19.44
C ALA A 346 29.15 -16.89 -17.99
N VAL A 347 30.06 -17.11 -17.04
CA VAL A 347 29.92 -16.63 -15.68
C VAL A 347 29.81 -15.11 -15.79
N PRO A 348 28.74 -14.47 -15.25
CA PRO A 348 28.60 -13.01 -15.31
C PRO A 348 29.85 -12.35 -14.72
N SER A 349 30.48 -11.45 -15.45
CA SER A 349 31.57 -10.66 -14.92
C SER A 349 31.04 -9.66 -13.88
N ALA A 350 31.86 -9.29 -12.90
CA ALA A 350 31.53 -8.32 -11.87
C ALA A 350 31.31 -6.92 -12.50
N GLY A 351 30.12 -6.67 -13.04
CA GLY A 351 29.76 -5.44 -13.77
C GLY A 351 28.61 -5.63 -14.75
N ASP A 352 28.23 -6.87 -15.05
CA ASP A 352 27.08 -7.14 -15.92
C ASP A 352 25.76 -6.82 -15.19
N PRO A 353 24.76 -6.23 -15.88
CA PRO A 353 23.47 -5.93 -15.26
C PRO A 353 22.76 -7.22 -14.82
N VAL A 354 22.16 -7.18 -13.60
CA VAL A 354 21.38 -8.30 -13.06
C VAL A 354 20.09 -8.48 -13.87
N ALA A 355 19.50 -7.38 -14.34
CA ALA A 355 18.36 -7.39 -15.23
C ALA A 355 18.56 -6.41 -16.39
N LEU A 356 18.17 -6.84 -17.58
CA LEU A 356 18.17 -6.03 -18.81
C LEU A 356 16.83 -6.22 -19.53
N VAL A 357 16.12 -5.13 -19.72
CA VAL A 357 14.88 -5.05 -20.49
C VAL A 357 15.15 -4.11 -21.67
N ASP A 358 14.90 -4.56 -22.89
CA ASP A 358 15.14 -3.77 -24.09
C ASP A 358 13.89 -3.79 -24.99
N GLY A 359 13.28 -2.61 -25.15
CA GLY A 359 12.13 -2.39 -26.03
C GLY A 359 10.91 -3.27 -25.68
N LEU A 360 10.71 -3.63 -24.40
CA LEU A 360 9.65 -4.55 -23.97
C LEU A 360 8.28 -4.02 -24.31
N GLY A 361 7.52 -4.80 -25.10
CA GLY A 361 6.09 -4.65 -25.31
C GLY A 361 5.32 -5.84 -24.76
N VAL A 362 4.21 -5.57 -24.08
CA VAL A 362 3.30 -6.61 -23.57
C VAL A 362 1.86 -6.24 -23.90
N ARG A 363 1.15 -7.18 -24.56
CA ARG A 363 -0.26 -7.06 -24.86
C ARG A 363 -1.08 -8.07 -24.06
N ARG A 364 -2.13 -7.61 -23.38
CA ARG A 364 -3.13 -8.45 -22.71
C ARG A 364 -4.49 -8.28 -23.37
N GLY A 365 -4.86 -9.22 -24.22
CA GLY A 365 -6.07 -9.11 -25.02
C GLY A 365 -6.00 -7.90 -25.97
N ARG A 366 -6.89 -6.93 -25.77
CA ARG A 366 -6.93 -5.68 -26.57
C ARG A 366 -6.10 -4.55 -25.96
N VAL A 367 -5.62 -4.69 -24.73
CA VAL A 367 -4.88 -3.65 -24.02
C VAL A 367 -3.39 -3.87 -24.19
N GLU A 368 -2.67 -2.86 -24.64
CA GLU A 368 -1.22 -2.80 -24.68
C GLU A 368 -0.73 -2.30 -23.31
N ALA A 369 -0.33 -3.25 -22.46
CA ALA A 369 0.02 -2.96 -21.06
C ALA A 369 1.41 -2.37 -20.90
N LEU A 370 2.34 -2.68 -21.83
CA LEU A 370 3.69 -2.09 -21.88
C LEU A 370 4.05 -1.79 -23.33
N ARG A 371 4.72 -0.65 -23.55
CA ARG A 371 5.13 -0.14 -24.87
C ARG A 371 6.60 0.26 -24.85
N ARG A 372 7.44 -0.51 -25.54
CA ARG A 372 8.86 -0.22 -25.73
C ARG A 372 9.61 0.17 -24.44
N VAL A 373 9.30 -0.49 -23.32
CA VAL A 373 9.95 -0.24 -22.03
C VAL A 373 11.39 -0.76 -22.09
N SER A 374 12.36 0.08 -21.74
CA SER A 374 13.76 -0.30 -21.56
C SER A 374 14.20 0.02 -20.14
N LEU A 375 14.86 -0.93 -19.48
CA LEU A 375 15.31 -0.82 -18.10
C LEU A 375 16.55 -1.70 -17.89
N THR A 376 17.56 -1.14 -17.23
CA THR A 376 18.75 -1.89 -16.79
C THR A 376 18.84 -1.79 -15.28
N VAL A 377 19.15 -2.88 -14.59
CA VAL A 377 19.33 -2.90 -13.12
C VAL A 377 20.70 -3.47 -12.80
N ALA A 378 21.49 -2.70 -12.08
CA ALA A 378 22.85 -3.08 -11.67
C ALA A 378 22.84 -3.87 -10.35
N PRO A 379 23.89 -4.68 -10.05
CA PRO A 379 24.05 -5.30 -8.73
C PRO A 379 24.05 -4.23 -7.62
N GLY A 380 23.35 -4.50 -6.51
CA GLY A 380 23.23 -3.56 -5.38
C GLY A 380 22.41 -2.31 -5.66
N GLU A 381 21.85 -2.14 -6.86
CA GLU A 381 21.00 -1.00 -7.19
C GLU A 381 19.57 -1.23 -6.67
N ALA A 382 19.02 -0.23 -5.97
CA ALA A 382 17.60 -0.18 -5.63
C ALA A 382 16.89 0.80 -6.58
N VAL A 383 15.96 0.29 -7.39
CA VAL A 383 15.16 1.04 -8.35
C VAL A 383 13.71 1.09 -7.90
N ALA A 384 13.15 2.29 -7.71
CA ALA A 384 11.72 2.45 -7.49
C ALA A 384 10.99 2.64 -8.83
N LEU A 385 10.07 1.73 -9.11
CA LEU A 385 9.18 1.78 -10.26
C LEU A 385 7.87 2.43 -9.84
N MET A 386 7.66 3.69 -10.21
CA MET A 386 6.53 4.50 -9.80
C MET A 386 5.53 4.72 -10.94
N GLY A 387 4.32 5.13 -10.63
CA GLY A 387 3.26 5.40 -11.59
C GLY A 387 1.88 5.09 -11.01
N ARG A 388 0.83 5.56 -11.66
CA ARG A 388 -0.57 5.33 -11.26
C ARG A 388 -0.94 3.85 -11.32
N ASN A 389 -2.05 3.48 -10.69
CA ASN A 389 -2.64 2.16 -10.86
C ASN A 389 -2.97 1.91 -12.33
N GLY A 390 -2.63 0.72 -12.85
CA GLY A 390 -2.78 0.40 -14.27
C GLY A 390 -1.64 0.86 -15.20
N ALA A 391 -0.62 1.58 -14.72
CA ALA A 391 0.51 2.05 -15.55
C ALA A 391 1.42 0.94 -16.10
N GLY A 392 1.24 -0.32 -15.68
CA GLY A 392 2.04 -1.46 -16.17
C GLY A 392 3.10 -1.98 -15.20
N LYS A 393 3.20 -1.45 -13.96
CA LYS A 393 4.23 -1.84 -12.97
C LYS A 393 4.27 -3.35 -12.73
N SER A 394 3.17 -3.94 -12.26
CA SER A 394 3.08 -5.40 -11.99
C SER A 394 3.26 -6.25 -13.26
N THR A 395 2.92 -5.71 -14.44
CA THR A 395 3.16 -6.37 -15.73
C THR A 395 4.66 -6.44 -16.03
N LEU A 396 5.42 -5.37 -15.74
CA LEU A 396 6.88 -5.37 -15.89
C LEU A 396 7.53 -6.34 -14.90
N LEU A 397 7.12 -6.34 -13.61
CA LEU A 397 7.61 -7.31 -12.63
C LEU A 397 7.31 -8.75 -13.07
N GLY A 398 6.10 -9.02 -13.57
CA GLY A 398 5.72 -10.34 -14.09
C GLY A 398 6.55 -10.78 -15.30
N ALA A 399 6.99 -9.86 -16.16
CA ALA A 399 7.89 -10.17 -17.28
C ALA A 399 9.32 -10.48 -16.79
N LEU A 400 9.80 -9.79 -15.76
CA LEU A 400 11.11 -10.04 -15.14
C LEU A 400 11.19 -11.40 -14.45
N VAL A 401 10.08 -11.91 -13.90
CA VAL A 401 10.01 -13.27 -13.30
C VAL A 401 9.78 -14.36 -14.34
N GLY A 402 9.27 -14.01 -15.54
CA GLY A 402 8.90 -14.95 -16.58
C GLY A 402 7.46 -15.46 -16.52
N MET A 403 6.62 -14.86 -15.68
CA MET A 403 5.16 -15.14 -15.63
C MET A 403 4.42 -14.55 -16.83
N ILE A 404 5.01 -13.54 -17.48
CA ILE A 404 4.47 -12.86 -18.65
C ILE A 404 5.50 -12.92 -19.77
N GLU A 405 5.10 -13.50 -20.91
CA GLU A 405 5.96 -13.55 -22.10
C GLU A 405 5.90 -12.20 -22.85
N PRO A 406 7.06 -11.62 -23.22
CA PRO A 406 7.11 -10.43 -24.07
C PRO A 406 6.39 -10.63 -25.40
N THR A 407 5.56 -9.67 -25.81
CA THR A 407 4.98 -9.62 -27.17
C THR A 407 5.99 -9.01 -28.15
N ALA A 408 6.86 -8.11 -27.67
CA ALA A 408 7.94 -7.48 -28.42
C ALA A 408 9.11 -7.16 -27.48
N GLY A 409 10.30 -6.98 -28.03
CA GLY A 409 11.50 -6.70 -27.27
C GLY A 409 12.07 -7.92 -26.54
N THR A 410 13.00 -7.69 -25.62
CA THR A 410 13.68 -8.75 -24.87
C THR A 410 13.78 -8.46 -23.38
N VAL A 411 13.72 -9.52 -22.57
CA VAL A 411 13.97 -9.47 -21.12
C VAL A 411 15.04 -10.50 -20.78
N ARG A 412 16.06 -10.09 -20.04
CA ARG A 412 17.11 -10.98 -19.53
C ARG A 412 17.31 -10.74 -18.03
N VAL A 413 17.39 -11.81 -17.25
CA VAL A 413 17.72 -11.79 -15.82
C VAL A 413 18.82 -12.80 -15.57
N GLY A 414 19.97 -12.33 -15.04
CA GLY A 414 21.17 -13.13 -14.93
C GLY A 414 21.61 -13.72 -16.29
N GLY A 415 21.49 -12.94 -17.37
CA GLY A 415 21.82 -13.32 -18.74
C GLY A 415 20.81 -14.25 -19.44
N ARG A 416 19.75 -14.71 -18.78
CA ARG A 416 18.76 -15.66 -19.33
C ARG A 416 17.40 -14.98 -19.59
N ALA A 417 16.67 -15.50 -20.58
CA ALA A 417 15.31 -15.07 -20.86
C ALA A 417 14.34 -15.76 -19.87
N PRO A 418 13.67 -15.00 -18.95
CA PRO A 418 12.89 -15.60 -17.87
C PRO A 418 11.75 -16.49 -18.36
N ALA A 419 10.97 -16.06 -19.36
CA ALA A 419 9.84 -16.81 -19.90
C ALA A 419 10.23 -18.14 -20.59
N ARG A 420 11.52 -18.33 -20.93
CA ARG A 420 12.06 -19.53 -21.60
C ARG A 420 12.97 -20.38 -20.72
N THR A 421 13.17 -19.95 -19.48
CA THR A 421 14.03 -20.65 -18.52
C THR A 421 13.16 -21.48 -17.56
N ASP A 422 13.68 -22.65 -17.17
CA ASP A 422 12.99 -23.50 -16.18
C ASP A 422 12.68 -22.71 -14.89
N PRO A 423 11.45 -22.76 -14.36
CA PRO A 423 11.06 -22.03 -13.17
C PRO A 423 11.97 -22.25 -11.95
N ARG A 424 12.43 -23.50 -11.74
CA ARG A 424 13.37 -23.83 -10.65
C ARG A 424 14.72 -23.11 -10.78
N ALA A 425 15.19 -22.91 -12.03
CA ALA A 425 16.39 -22.16 -12.30
C ALA A 425 16.18 -20.65 -12.16
N MET A 426 14.95 -20.15 -12.38
CA MET A 426 14.61 -18.74 -12.22
C MET A 426 14.47 -18.33 -10.75
N VAL A 427 13.89 -19.14 -9.88
CA VAL A 427 13.75 -18.86 -8.43
C VAL A 427 15.10 -18.54 -7.77
N ARG A 428 16.19 -19.12 -8.25
CA ARG A 428 17.56 -18.80 -7.77
C ARG A 428 18.14 -17.50 -8.34
N ARG A 429 17.47 -16.84 -9.29
CA ARG A 429 17.92 -15.61 -9.95
C ARG A 429 17.06 -14.42 -9.62
N VAL A 430 15.78 -14.62 -9.43
CA VAL A 430 14.82 -13.58 -9.16
C VAL A 430 13.77 -14.07 -8.17
N GLY A 431 13.54 -13.28 -7.14
CA GLY A 431 12.47 -13.46 -6.18
C GLY A 431 11.43 -12.36 -6.35
N LEU A 432 10.15 -12.72 -6.28
CA LEU A 432 9.04 -11.77 -6.31
C LEU A 432 8.21 -11.90 -5.04
N VAL A 433 8.05 -10.78 -4.33
CA VAL A 433 7.02 -10.62 -3.31
C VAL A 433 5.85 -9.90 -3.98
N PRO A 434 4.70 -10.57 -4.17
CA PRO A 434 3.52 -10.00 -4.82
C PRO A 434 2.82 -8.98 -3.92
N GLN A 435 1.91 -8.21 -4.51
CA GLN A 435 1.10 -7.21 -3.81
C GLN A 435 0.27 -7.80 -2.66
N GLU A 436 -0.19 -9.05 -2.81
CA GLU A 436 -0.87 -9.83 -1.77
C GLU A 436 0.08 -10.93 -1.27
N PRO A 437 0.79 -10.72 -0.14
CA PRO A 437 1.74 -11.71 0.39
C PRO A 437 1.13 -13.08 0.66
N ARG A 438 -0.17 -13.14 0.97
CA ARG A 438 -0.93 -14.38 1.17
C ARG A 438 -0.88 -15.34 -0.03
N ASP A 439 -0.64 -14.83 -1.23
CA ASP A 439 -0.55 -15.65 -2.44
C ASP A 439 0.69 -16.56 -2.47
N LEU A 440 1.64 -16.32 -1.57
CA LEU A 440 2.82 -17.16 -1.35
C LEU A 440 2.67 -18.14 -0.18
N LEU A 441 1.60 -18.04 0.61
CA LEU A 441 1.44 -18.77 1.86
C LEU A 441 0.40 -19.88 1.71
N TYR A 442 0.86 -21.13 1.75
CA TYR A 442 0.05 -22.33 1.46
C TYR A 442 -0.05 -23.30 2.64
N ALA A 443 0.91 -23.25 3.59
CA ALA A 443 0.94 -24.18 4.71
C ALA A 443 0.05 -23.69 5.87
N ASP A 444 -0.31 -24.63 6.76
CA ASP A 444 -1.16 -24.34 7.92
C ASP A 444 -0.42 -23.66 9.07
N THR A 445 0.92 -23.66 9.06
CA THR A 445 1.73 -23.04 10.11
C THR A 445 2.96 -22.33 9.56
N VAL A 446 3.46 -21.33 10.31
CA VAL A 446 4.68 -20.61 9.96
C VAL A 446 5.89 -21.56 9.88
N ALA A 447 5.99 -22.52 10.79
CA ALA A 447 7.08 -23.50 10.75
C ALA A 447 7.03 -24.36 9.47
N ALA A 448 5.85 -24.79 9.04
CA ALA A 448 5.69 -25.58 7.82
C ALA A 448 6.02 -24.80 6.55
N GLU A 449 5.64 -23.51 6.49
CA GLU A 449 6.05 -22.58 5.41
C GLU A 449 7.57 -22.44 5.34
N CYS A 450 8.22 -22.17 6.46
CA CYS A 450 9.67 -22.03 6.53
C CYS A 450 10.40 -23.31 6.11
N ALA A 451 9.95 -24.46 6.59
CA ALA A 451 10.53 -25.76 6.21
C ALA A 451 10.34 -26.08 4.72
N ALA A 452 9.23 -25.65 4.10
CA ALA A 452 9.02 -25.78 2.68
C ALA A 452 10.00 -24.88 1.89
N ALA A 453 10.17 -23.62 2.31
CA ALA A 453 11.09 -22.69 1.68
C ALA A 453 12.54 -23.17 1.74
N ASP A 454 13.00 -23.70 2.88
CA ASP A 454 14.34 -24.26 3.01
C ASP A 454 14.57 -25.42 2.02
N ARG A 455 13.60 -26.33 1.89
CA ARG A 455 13.68 -27.46 0.93
C ARG A 455 13.70 -26.98 -0.52
N ASP A 456 12.84 -26.03 -0.87
CA ASP A 456 12.72 -25.54 -2.26
C ASP A 456 13.96 -24.72 -2.67
N ALA A 457 14.52 -23.97 -1.75
CA ALA A 457 15.76 -23.23 -1.97
C ALA A 457 17.02 -24.12 -1.89
N GLY A 458 16.93 -25.33 -1.34
CA GLY A 458 18.07 -26.17 -1.01
C GLY A 458 18.97 -25.55 0.07
N ALA A 459 18.36 -24.76 0.97
CA ALA A 459 19.02 -24.12 2.09
C ALA A 459 19.10 -25.06 3.32
N PRO A 460 20.03 -24.82 4.25
CA PRO A 460 20.04 -25.52 5.54
C PRO A 460 18.72 -25.36 6.29
N GLU A 461 18.28 -26.41 6.97
CA GLU A 461 17.07 -26.37 7.80
C GLU A 461 17.15 -25.25 8.85
N GLY A 462 16.07 -24.48 9.00
CA GLY A 462 15.97 -23.34 9.89
C GLY A 462 16.44 -22.01 9.32
N THR A 463 16.95 -21.96 8.09
CA THR A 463 17.39 -20.70 7.44
C THR A 463 16.24 -19.70 7.31
N CYS A 464 15.12 -20.14 6.75
CA CYS A 464 13.93 -19.29 6.60
C CYS A 464 13.40 -18.84 7.97
N ARG A 465 13.35 -19.75 8.94
CA ARG A 465 12.86 -19.43 10.29
C ARG A 465 13.74 -18.38 11.00
N ALA A 466 15.05 -18.43 10.79
CA ALA A 466 15.96 -17.41 11.30
C ALA A 466 15.68 -16.04 10.68
N LEU A 467 15.47 -15.98 9.35
CA LEU A 467 15.06 -14.76 8.63
C LEU A 467 13.74 -14.19 9.16
N VAL A 468 12.72 -15.04 9.38
CA VAL A 468 11.45 -14.59 9.97
C VAL A 468 11.68 -13.98 11.36
N SER A 469 12.53 -14.59 12.19
CA SER A 469 12.83 -14.08 13.54
C SER A 469 13.55 -12.72 13.51
N GLU A 470 14.40 -12.50 12.52
CA GLU A 470 15.10 -11.23 12.30
C GLU A 470 14.13 -10.14 11.81
N LEU A 471 13.27 -10.46 10.83
CA LEU A 471 12.33 -9.52 10.24
C LEU A 471 11.18 -9.16 11.19
N VAL A 472 10.65 -10.17 11.89
CA VAL A 472 9.52 -10.02 12.82
C VAL A 472 9.72 -10.93 14.03
N PRO A 473 10.31 -10.42 15.10
CA PRO A 473 10.45 -11.20 16.34
C PRO A 473 9.08 -11.50 16.97
N GLY A 474 8.95 -12.68 17.60
CA GLY A 474 7.78 -13.05 18.40
C GLY A 474 6.63 -13.72 17.63
N VAL A 475 6.82 -14.09 16.36
CA VAL A 475 5.87 -14.94 15.64
C VAL A 475 6.08 -16.40 16.08
N ALA A 476 5.02 -17.05 16.60
CA ALA A 476 5.07 -18.44 17.02
C ALA A 476 5.05 -19.40 15.82
N ASP A 477 5.66 -20.57 15.98
CA ASP A 477 5.85 -21.57 14.94
C ASP A 477 4.53 -22.24 14.49
N ASP A 478 3.59 -22.38 15.41
CA ASP A 478 2.27 -22.97 15.22
C ASP A 478 1.21 -21.99 14.72
N THR A 479 1.57 -20.70 14.60
CA THR A 479 0.64 -19.68 14.10
C THR A 479 0.26 -19.98 12.66
N HIS A 480 -1.06 -19.96 12.36
CA HIS A 480 -1.53 -20.06 10.98
C HIS A 480 -1.22 -18.74 10.23
N PRO A 481 -0.70 -18.77 8.99
CA PRO A 481 -0.36 -17.55 8.24
C PRO A 481 -1.52 -16.56 8.05
N ARG A 482 -2.78 -17.03 8.09
CA ARG A 482 -3.97 -16.17 8.04
C ARG A 482 -4.18 -15.32 9.29
N ASP A 483 -3.67 -15.77 10.43
CA ASP A 483 -3.82 -15.09 11.72
C ASP A 483 -2.72 -14.04 11.95
N LEU A 484 -1.72 -13.99 11.06
CA LEU A 484 -0.69 -12.98 11.06
C LEU A 484 -1.25 -11.61 10.65
N SER A 485 -0.72 -10.54 11.26
CA SER A 485 -0.95 -9.18 10.75
C SER A 485 -0.37 -9.01 9.34
N GLU A 486 -0.80 -8.00 8.61
CA GLU A 486 -0.27 -7.73 7.25
C GLU A 486 1.25 -7.56 7.25
N GLY A 487 1.81 -6.84 8.22
CA GLY A 487 3.25 -6.68 8.36
C GLY A 487 3.99 -7.99 8.64
N GLN A 488 3.41 -8.86 9.47
CA GLN A 488 3.97 -10.19 9.74
C GLN A 488 3.88 -11.11 8.52
N ARG A 489 2.77 -11.06 7.78
CA ARG A 489 2.61 -11.81 6.51
C ARG A 489 3.62 -11.37 5.45
N LEU A 490 3.81 -10.06 5.29
CA LEU A 490 4.82 -9.55 4.38
C LEU A 490 6.23 -9.99 4.77
N ALA A 491 6.57 -9.92 6.06
CA ALA A 491 7.87 -10.35 6.56
C ALA A 491 8.10 -11.84 6.35
N LEU A 492 7.07 -12.67 6.56
CA LEU A 492 7.12 -14.10 6.25
C LEU A 492 7.34 -14.32 4.74
N ALA A 493 6.54 -13.70 3.87
CA ALA A 493 6.70 -13.81 2.42
C ALA A 493 8.09 -13.35 1.94
N LEU A 494 8.61 -12.28 2.53
CA LEU A 494 9.96 -11.79 2.25
C LEU A 494 11.02 -12.81 2.69
N ALA A 495 10.88 -13.41 3.89
CA ALA A 495 11.79 -14.46 4.36
C ALA A 495 11.79 -15.69 3.44
N LEU A 496 10.60 -16.14 2.99
CA LEU A 496 10.47 -17.26 2.04
C LEU A 496 11.28 -16.99 0.76
N VAL A 497 11.10 -15.80 0.19
CA VAL A 497 11.81 -15.39 -1.03
C VAL A 497 13.32 -15.25 -0.80
N LEU A 498 13.73 -14.65 0.32
CA LEU A 498 15.14 -14.42 0.65
C LEU A 498 15.89 -15.71 1.02
N THR A 499 15.20 -16.79 1.41
CA THR A 499 15.82 -18.09 1.68
C THR A 499 16.62 -18.60 0.47
N GLY A 500 16.16 -18.31 -0.75
CA GLY A 500 16.85 -18.62 -2.00
C GLY A 500 18.01 -17.66 -2.35
N ARG A 501 18.23 -16.58 -1.60
CA ARG A 501 19.24 -15.53 -1.87
C ARG A 501 19.29 -15.07 -3.33
N PRO A 502 18.15 -14.68 -3.94
CA PRO A 502 18.11 -14.28 -5.34
C PRO A 502 18.91 -12.98 -5.54
N PRO A 503 19.77 -12.85 -6.56
CA PRO A 503 20.48 -11.61 -6.85
C PRO A 503 19.56 -10.46 -7.27
N LEU A 504 18.34 -10.75 -7.74
CA LEU A 504 17.30 -9.77 -8.04
C LEU A 504 16.09 -9.99 -7.15
N LEU A 505 15.70 -8.97 -6.39
CA LEU A 505 14.50 -8.95 -5.57
C LEU A 505 13.47 -7.98 -6.18
N LEU A 506 12.27 -8.48 -6.45
CA LEU A 506 11.15 -7.71 -6.95
C LEU A 506 10.09 -7.61 -5.86
N LEU A 507 9.60 -6.39 -5.60
CA LEU A 507 8.58 -6.12 -4.58
C LEU A 507 7.44 -5.34 -5.22
N ASP A 508 6.21 -5.85 -5.11
CA ASP A 508 5.02 -5.17 -5.63
C ASP A 508 4.21 -4.59 -4.48
N GLU A 509 4.22 -3.26 -4.33
CA GLU A 509 3.52 -2.48 -3.29
C GLU A 509 3.75 -2.99 -1.84
N PRO A 510 5.00 -3.21 -1.39
CA PRO A 510 5.30 -3.90 -0.13
C PRO A 510 4.99 -3.09 1.14
N THR A 511 4.55 -1.85 1.03
CA THR A 511 4.17 -1.01 2.19
C THR A 511 2.68 -0.96 2.46
N ARG A 512 1.88 -1.71 1.70
CA ARG A 512 0.44 -1.79 1.94
C ARG A 512 0.17 -2.41 3.30
N GLY A 513 -0.67 -1.75 4.13
CA GLY A 513 -1.00 -2.20 5.48
C GLY A 513 0.14 -2.13 6.51
N LEU A 514 1.30 -1.54 6.18
CA LEU A 514 2.39 -1.32 7.12
C LEU A 514 2.27 0.01 7.85
N ASP A 515 2.50 -0.02 9.16
CA ASP A 515 2.72 1.20 9.93
C ASP A 515 4.16 1.76 9.71
N TYR A 516 4.41 2.96 10.22
CA TYR A 516 5.71 3.63 10.05
C TYR A 516 6.88 2.83 10.65
N ALA A 517 6.68 2.11 11.76
CA ALA A 517 7.74 1.31 12.37
C ALA A 517 8.06 0.06 11.53
N ALA A 518 7.04 -0.63 11.02
CA ALA A 518 7.22 -1.77 10.11
C ALA A 518 7.85 -1.32 8.78
N LYS A 519 7.45 -0.16 8.25
CA LYS A 519 8.05 0.44 7.06
C LYS A 519 9.53 0.79 7.28
N ALA A 520 9.89 1.37 8.42
CA ALA A 520 11.28 1.69 8.75
C ALA A 520 12.15 0.43 8.85
N ARG A 521 11.64 -0.66 9.47
CA ARG A 521 12.32 -1.95 9.50
C ARG A 521 12.52 -2.53 8.10
N LEU A 522 11.49 -2.52 7.26
CA LEU A 522 11.57 -2.97 5.87
C LEU A 522 12.66 -2.20 5.10
N VAL A 523 12.70 -0.87 5.23
CA VAL A 523 13.74 -0.03 4.61
C VAL A 523 15.14 -0.44 5.09
N GLY A 524 15.31 -0.67 6.40
CA GLY A 524 16.58 -1.13 6.97
C GLY A 524 17.06 -2.46 6.36
N VAL A 525 16.15 -3.44 6.27
CA VAL A 525 16.45 -4.76 5.68
C VAL A 525 16.81 -4.62 4.19
N LEU A 526 16.00 -3.88 3.42
CA LEU A 526 16.25 -3.72 1.99
C LEU A 526 17.54 -2.94 1.70
N ARG A 527 17.91 -1.96 2.53
CA ARG A 527 19.22 -1.30 2.46
C ARG A 527 20.39 -2.26 2.73
N GLY A 528 20.23 -3.13 3.74
CA GLY A 528 21.21 -4.19 4.04
C GLY A 528 21.42 -5.11 2.83
N LEU A 529 20.34 -5.61 2.25
CA LEU A 529 20.39 -6.47 1.05
C LEU A 529 21.03 -5.78 -0.15
N ALA A 530 20.70 -4.50 -0.39
CA ALA A 530 21.35 -3.73 -1.45
C ALA A 530 22.85 -3.56 -1.21
N ALA A 531 23.27 -3.33 0.05
CA ALA A 531 24.69 -3.25 0.41
C ALA A 531 25.42 -4.59 0.27
N GLU A 532 24.72 -5.73 0.41
CA GLU A 532 25.23 -7.07 0.14
C GLU A 532 25.31 -7.40 -1.36
N GLY A 533 24.82 -6.51 -2.24
CA GLY A 533 24.88 -6.66 -3.68
C GLY A 533 23.59 -7.15 -4.34
N HIS A 534 22.52 -7.37 -3.57
CA HIS A 534 21.21 -7.68 -4.15
C HIS A 534 20.64 -6.49 -4.92
N ALA A 535 20.24 -6.70 -6.16
CA ALA A 535 19.48 -5.71 -6.93
C ALA A 535 18.02 -5.73 -6.49
N ILE A 536 17.41 -4.56 -6.33
CA ILE A 536 16.03 -4.42 -5.86
C ILE A 536 15.23 -3.61 -6.86
N VAL A 537 14.09 -4.12 -7.31
CA VAL A 537 13.09 -3.36 -8.07
C VAL A 537 11.81 -3.31 -7.26
N LEU A 538 11.45 -2.12 -6.85
CA LEU A 538 10.32 -1.84 -5.96
C LEU A 538 9.22 -1.13 -6.75
N ALA A 539 8.15 -1.81 -7.12
CA ALA A 539 6.96 -1.15 -7.65
C ALA A 539 6.17 -0.54 -6.48
N THR A 540 6.01 0.78 -6.50
CA THR A 540 5.30 1.47 -5.42
C THR A 540 4.73 2.82 -5.86
N HIS A 541 3.68 3.26 -5.17
CA HIS A 541 3.18 4.62 -5.22
C HIS A 541 3.53 5.41 -3.94
N ASP A 542 4.28 4.79 -3.01
CA ASP A 542 4.75 5.43 -1.78
C ASP A 542 6.03 6.23 -2.04
N VAL A 543 5.86 7.54 -2.19
CA VAL A 543 6.97 8.46 -2.49
C VAL A 543 7.98 8.58 -1.35
N GLU A 544 7.53 8.43 -0.11
CA GLU A 544 8.41 8.48 1.07
C GLU A 544 9.31 7.24 1.11
N LEU A 545 8.75 6.05 0.81
CA LEU A 545 9.53 4.82 0.69
C LEU A 545 10.57 4.92 -0.43
N ALA A 546 10.14 5.39 -1.61
CA ALA A 546 11.04 5.56 -2.75
C ALA A 546 12.19 6.52 -2.42
N ALA A 547 11.91 7.63 -1.72
CA ALA A 547 12.91 8.59 -1.30
C ALA A 547 13.90 8.04 -0.26
N GLU A 548 13.42 7.18 0.65
CA GLU A 548 14.28 6.56 1.68
C GLU A 548 15.17 5.45 1.11
N LEU A 549 14.68 4.65 0.16
CA LEU A 549 15.36 3.42 -0.27
C LEU A 549 16.06 3.54 -1.62
N ALA A 550 15.38 4.15 -2.62
CA ALA A 550 15.79 4.00 -4.00
C ALA A 550 16.98 4.90 -4.36
N HIS A 551 17.94 4.34 -5.10
CA HIS A 551 19.01 5.06 -5.75
C HIS A 551 18.50 5.79 -7.01
N ARG A 552 17.55 5.15 -7.71
CA ARG A 552 17.00 5.57 -8.98
C ARG A 552 15.49 5.36 -9.01
N VAL A 553 14.78 6.30 -9.65
CA VAL A 553 13.34 6.24 -9.85
C VAL A 553 13.03 6.17 -11.33
N VAL A 554 12.17 5.23 -11.70
CA VAL A 554 11.59 5.07 -13.04
C VAL A 554 10.09 5.31 -12.94
N ILE A 555 9.57 6.27 -13.68
CA ILE A 555 8.14 6.57 -13.72
C ILE A 555 7.52 5.96 -14.97
N LEU A 556 6.51 5.11 -14.76
CA LEU A 556 5.67 4.54 -15.82
C LEU A 556 4.35 5.32 -15.92
N ALA A 557 3.96 5.64 -17.14
CA ALA A 557 2.62 6.15 -17.48
C ALA A 557 2.16 5.50 -18.79
N ASP A 558 0.92 5.02 -18.81
CA ASP A 558 0.28 4.38 -19.98
C ASP A 558 1.14 3.32 -20.67
N GLY A 559 1.90 2.55 -19.86
CA GLY A 559 2.77 1.48 -20.34
C GLY A 559 4.13 1.92 -20.88
N GLU A 560 4.50 3.20 -20.75
CA GLU A 560 5.78 3.77 -21.22
C GLU A 560 6.59 4.35 -20.07
N VAL A 561 7.93 4.36 -20.21
CA VAL A 561 8.82 5.07 -19.28
C VAL A 561 8.81 6.55 -19.64
N VAL A 562 8.29 7.39 -18.72
CA VAL A 562 8.22 8.84 -18.90
C VAL A 562 9.33 9.60 -18.17
N ALA A 563 9.93 8.98 -17.16
CA ALA A 563 11.11 9.51 -16.48
C ALA A 563 11.96 8.37 -15.93
N ASP A 564 13.27 8.55 -15.97
CA ASP A 564 14.28 7.63 -15.47
C ASP A 564 15.52 8.40 -15.02
N GLY A 565 15.94 8.21 -13.78
CA GLY A 565 17.11 8.89 -13.26
C GLY A 565 17.29 8.80 -11.74
N PRO A 566 18.32 9.45 -11.19
CA PRO A 566 18.57 9.49 -9.75
C PRO A 566 17.36 9.98 -8.97
N THR A 567 17.04 9.34 -7.84
CA THR A 567 15.85 9.60 -7.02
C THR A 567 15.67 11.10 -6.74
N GLY A 568 16.70 11.78 -6.25
CA GLY A 568 16.62 13.21 -5.93
C GLY A 568 16.21 14.09 -7.11
N ARG A 569 16.66 13.75 -8.33
CA ARG A 569 16.33 14.50 -9.53
C ARG A 569 14.90 14.26 -10.00
N VAL A 570 14.49 12.99 -10.05
CA VAL A 570 13.18 12.60 -10.59
C VAL A 570 12.05 13.01 -9.66
N VAL A 571 12.17 12.72 -8.35
CA VAL A 571 11.07 13.02 -7.40
C VAL A 571 10.89 14.52 -7.15
N VAL A 572 11.96 15.32 -7.18
CA VAL A 572 11.87 16.78 -6.98
C VAL A 572 11.28 17.49 -8.20
N SER A 573 11.53 16.95 -9.42
CA SER A 573 11.00 17.54 -10.66
C SER A 573 9.49 17.38 -10.82
N SER A 574 8.84 16.48 -10.06
CA SER A 574 7.41 16.22 -10.15
C SER A 574 6.70 16.51 -8.82
N PRO A 575 5.85 17.55 -8.73
CA PRO A 575 5.12 17.86 -7.50
C PRO A 575 4.27 16.70 -6.95
N ALA A 576 3.75 15.84 -7.83
CA ALA A 576 2.94 14.68 -7.44
C ALA A 576 3.78 13.58 -6.74
N PHE A 577 5.05 13.44 -7.12
CA PHE A 577 5.95 12.41 -6.59
C PHE A 577 7.00 12.96 -5.62
N ALA A 578 6.94 14.25 -5.26
CA ALA A 578 7.87 14.82 -4.29
C ALA A 578 7.46 14.43 -2.86
N PRO A 579 8.42 13.94 -2.02
CA PRO A 579 8.21 13.69 -0.60
C PRO A 579 7.83 14.96 0.16
N GLN A 580 7.17 14.80 1.33
CA GLN A 580 6.79 15.95 2.15
C GLN A 580 8.01 16.83 2.55
N THR A 581 9.11 16.20 2.96
CA THR A 581 10.35 16.91 3.32
C THR A 581 10.87 17.77 2.16
N ALA A 582 10.90 17.22 0.93
CA ALA A 582 11.33 17.96 -0.25
C ALA A 582 10.39 19.14 -0.57
N LYS A 583 9.07 18.95 -0.45
CA LYS A 583 8.08 20.02 -0.61
C LYS A 583 8.27 21.15 0.42
N ILE A 584 8.56 20.79 1.66
CA ILE A 584 8.73 21.75 2.77
C ILE A 584 10.03 22.54 2.62
N LEU A 585 11.14 21.88 2.32
CA LEU A 585 12.48 22.50 2.32
C LEU A 585 12.89 23.08 0.96
N ALA A 586 12.06 22.94 -0.08
CA ALA A 586 12.36 23.55 -1.37
C ALA A 586 12.77 25.03 -1.23
N PRO A 587 13.82 25.51 -1.96
CA PRO A 587 14.49 24.87 -3.09
C PRO A 587 15.64 23.90 -2.73
N GLN A 588 15.91 23.65 -1.44
CA GLN A 588 16.95 22.71 -1.02
C GLN A 588 16.50 21.26 -1.33
N GLU A 589 17.46 20.40 -1.73
CA GLU A 589 17.19 19.04 -2.23
C GLU A 589 17.16 17.97 -1.11
N TRP A 590 16.57 18.30 0.05
CA TRP A 590 16.37 17.33 1.13
C TRP A 590 15.16 16.46 0.84
N LEU A 591 15.33 15.14 0.76
CA LEU A 591 14.26 14.22 0.39
C LEU A 591 13.55 13.63 1.61
N THR A 592 14.28 13.37 2.70
CA THR A 592 13.76 12.62 3.85
C THR A 592 14.13 13.29 5.17
N VAL A 593 13.34 13.01 6.21
CA VAL A 593 13.64 13.48 7.57
C VAL A 593 14.95 12.88 8.07
N SER A 594 15.26 11.64 7.69
CA SER A 594 16.52 10.95 8.04
C SER A 594 17.75 11.71 7.54
N GLN A 595 17.71 12.23 6.30
CA GLN A 595 18.79 13.05 5.75
C GLN A 595 18.96 14.37 6.53
N VAL A 596 17.86 15.04 6.86
CA VAL A 596 17.88 16.29 7.63
C VAL A 596 18.45 16.06 9.03
N ARG A 597 18.03 14.98 9.69
CA ARG A 597 18.54 14.60 11.01
C ARG A 597 20.05 14.37 10.99
N GLY A 598 20.53 13.56 10.05
CA GLY A 598 21.96 13.29 9.91
C GLY A 598 22.79 14.55 9.63
N ALA A 599 22.27 15.49 8.84
CA ALA A 599 22.94 16.75 8.58
C ALA A 599 23.02 17.65 9.82
N LEU A 600 21.96 17.71 10.63
CA LEU A 600 21.93 18.49 11.86
C LEU A 600 22.86 17.89 12.93
N GLU A 601 22.94 16.57 13.04
CA GLU A 601 23.84 15.86 13.94
C GLU A 601 25.32 16.03 13.53
N ALA A 602 25.62 16.04 12.23
CA ALA A 602 26.97 16.24 11.71
C ALA A 602 27.45 17.71 11.82
N GLY A 603 26.52 18.67 11.90
CA GLY A 603 26.81 20.11 12.05
C GLY A 603 26.79 20.61 13.49
N ALA A 604 26.40 19.74 14.46
CA ALA A 604 26.42 20.03 15.90
C ALA A 604 27.74 19.57 16.52
#